data_f327545af6e04a5a7b05dc9931017e01
#
_entry.id   f327545af6e04a5a7b05dc9931017e01
#
_cell.length_a   1.000
_cell.length_b   1.000
_cell.length_c   1.000
_cell.angle_alpha   90.00
_cell.angle_beta   90.00
_cell.angle_gamma   90.00
#
_symmetry.space_group_name_H-M   'P 1'
#
loop_
_entity.id
_entity.type
_entity.pdbx_description
1 polymer ?
#
loop_
_entity_poly.entity_id
_entity_poly.type
_entity_poly.pdbx_seq_one_letter_code
_entity_poly.pdbx_strand_id
1 'polypeptide(L)'
;MSNIGSTHGTTIPSGKDIQRKWFVIDATGKTLGRLSTVAASVLAGKLNPLYTPYIDMGDHIIVINAEKIVLTGMKSDQKLYRRYTGFPGGLREESFIKLLARRPEAIVEQSIKGMLPKSKMGRQMATKLKVYKGSQHPHLAQQPQPLEFHASNAAKTPGLPKPGQPTHHVPMLEG
;
A
#
# COMPACT_ATOMS: atom_id res chain seq x y z
N MET A 1 -13.73 -3.24 35.06
CA MET A 1 -12.94 -2.00 35.18
C MET A 1 -11.52 -2.42 35.58
N SER A 2 -10.65 -2.63 34.61
CA SER A 2 -9.25 -2.98 34.85
C SER A 2 -8.44 -1.69 34.96
N ASN A 3 -7.92 -1.47 36.13
CA ASN A 3 -7.03 -0.37 36.53
C ASN A 3 -5.78 -0.40 35.64
N ILE A 4 -5.65 0.50 34.69
CA ILE A 4 -4.42 0.72 33.95
C ILE A 4 -3.53 1.56 34.87
N GLY A 5 -2.76 0.85 35.70
CA GLY A 5 -1.72 1.45 36.51
C GLY A 5 -0.75 2.21 35.62
N SER A 6 -0.57 3.49 35.91
CA SER A 6 0.42 4.36 35.30
C SER A 6 1.83 3.83 35.52
N THR A 7 2.28 2.95 34.64
CA THR A 7 3.69 2.60 34.55
C THR A 7 4.29 3.38 33.40
N HIS A 8 5.28 4.23 33.64
CA HIS A 8 6.09 4.94 32.66
C HIS A 8 6.95 3.97 31.82
N GLY A 9 6.40 2.85 31.39
CA GLY A 9 7.07 1.82 30.60
C GLY A 9 6.64 1.88 29.13
N THR A 10 7.56 1.58 28.22
CA THR A 10 7.25 1.41 26.80
C THR A 10 6.29 0.22 26.61
N THR A 11 5.14 0.44 26.02
CA THR A 11 4.20 -0.63 25.70
C THR A 11 4.77 -1.51 24.59
N ILE A 12 4.96 -2.79 24.88
CA ILE A 12 5.41 -3.78 23.90
C ILE A 12 4.17 -4.50 23.38
N PRO A 13 3.78 -4.31 22.10
CA PRO A 13 2.61 -4.98 21.55
C PRO A 13 2.85 -6.48 21.42
N SER A 14 1.83 -7.26 21.68
CA SER A 14 1.79 -8.71 21.45
C SER A 14 1.18 -9.01 20.08
N GLY A 15 1.45 -10.19 19.54
CA GLY A 15 0.81 -10.65 18.29
C GLY A 15 -0.72 -10.74 18.37
N LYS A 16 -1.30 -10.78 19.57
CA LYS A 16 -2.75 -10.79 19.81
C LYS A 16 -3.38 -9.39 19.65
N ASP A 17 -2.58 -8.34 19.77
CA ASP A 17 -3.05 -6.95 19.70
C ASP A 17 -3.15 -6.44 18.25
N ILE A 18 -2.77 -7.28 17.29
CA ILE A 18 -2.73 -6.91 15.88
C ILE A 18 -4.11 -7.04 15.25
N GLN A 19 -4.72 -5.92 14.96
CA GLN A 19 -5.93 -5.83 14.14
C GLN A 19 -5.57 -5.33 12.76
N ARG A 20 -5.65 -6.19 11.74
CA ARG A 20 -5.35 -5.84 10.35
C ARG A 20 -6.58 -5.34 9.64
N LYS A 21 -6.45 -4.19 8.99
CA LYS A 21 -7.50 -3.58 8.17
C LYS A 21 -7.19 -3.78 6.69
N TRP A 22 -8.21 -3.59 5.86
CA TRP A 22 -8.09 -3.60 4.42
C TRP A 22 -8.33 -2.22 3.87
N PHE A 23 -7.41 -1.76 3.01
CA PHE A 23 -7.53 -0.47 2.34
C PHE A 23 -7.50 -0.63 0.84
N VAL A 24 -8.29 0.19 0.14
CA VAL A 24 -8.26 0.30 -1.32
C VAL A 24 -7.73 1.67 -1.72
N ILE A 25 -6.82 1.68 -2.69
CA ILE A 25 -6.21 2.88 -3.26
C ILE A 25 -6.50 2.89 -4.75
N ASP A 26 -7.11 3.96 -5.25
CA ASP A 26 -7.24 4.19 -6.67
C ASP A 26 -5.97 4.86 -7.22
N ALA A 27 -5.35 4.24 -8.23
CA ALA A 27 -4.14 4.73 -8.88
C ALA A 27 -4.40 5.74 -9.99
N THR A 28 -5.68 5.99 -10.36
CA THR A 28 -6.04 6.87 -11.46
C THR A 28 -5.44 8.27 -11.31
N GLY A 29 -4.61 8.68 -12.27
CA GLY A 29 -3.97 10.00 -12.29
C GLY A 29 -2.94 10.27 -11.18
N LYS A 30 -2.68 9.28 -10.33
CA LYS A 30 -1.73 9.44 -9.22
C LYS A 30 -0.30 9.12 -9.65
N THR A 31 0.66 9.85 -9.08
CA THR A 31 2.08 9.61 -9.39
C THR A 31 2.58 8.34 -8.73
N LEU A 32 3.25 7.48 -9.49
CA LEU A 32 3.76 6.18 -9.04
C LEU A 32 4.55 6.27 -7.73
N GLY A 33 5.51 7.21 -7.63
CA GLY A 33 6.37 7.32 -6.45
C GLY A 33 5.61 7.67 -5.18
N ARG A 34 4.70 8.64 -5.24
CA ARG A 34 3.90 9.08 -4.08
C ARG A 34 2.91 8.01 -3.64
N LEU A 35 2.23 7.36 -4.60
CA LEU A 35 1.38 6.21 -4.30
C LEU A 35 2.16 5.12 -3.60
N SER A 36 3.34 4.77 -4.12
CA SER A 36 4.18 3.71 -3.58
C SER A 36 4.67 4.01 -2.16
N THR A 37 5.00 5.28 -1.85
CA THR A 37 5.43 5.70 -0.51
C THR A 37 4.30 5.52 0.52
N VAL A 38 3.08 5.95 0.18
CA VAL A 38 1.92 5.80 1.06
C VAL A 38 1.59 4.31 1.27
N ALA A 39 1.52 3.55 0.19
CA ALA A 39 1.26 2.11 0.26
C ALA A 39 2.31 1.37 1.09
N ALA A 40 3.60 1.67 0.89
CA ALA A 40 4.67 1.06 1.69
C ALA A 40 4.57 1.41 3.18
N SER A 41 4.17 2.63 3.52
CA SER A 41 3.99 3.06 4.92
C SER A 41 2.85 2.31 5.61
N VAL A 42 1.73 2.07 4.91
CA VAL A 42 0.59 1.29 5.41
C VAL A 42 0.97 -0.18 5.56
N LEU A 43 1.60 -0.78 4.55
CA LEU A 43 2.06 -2.18 4.58
C LEU A 43 3.07 -2.44 5.69
N ALA A 44 3.94 -1.47 5.97
CA ALA A 44 4.89 -1.56 7.07
C ALA A 44 4.24 -1.36 8.45
N GLY A 45 3.00 -0.84 8.52
CA GLY A 45 2.29 -0.56 9.75
C GLY A 45 2.69 0.75 10.43
N LYS A 46 3.37 1.67 9.71
CA LYS A 46 3.83 2.95 10.28
C LYS A 46 2.70 3.91 10.66
N LEU A 47 1.46 3.63 10.23
CA LEU A 47 0.29 4.39 10.63
C LEU A 47 -0.28 3.94 11.99
N ASN A 48 0.17 2.78 12.49
CA ASN A 48 -0.28 2.28 13.78
C ASN A 48 0.53 2.96 14.91
N PRO A 49 -0.12 3.54 15.93
CA PRO A 49 0.59 4.13 17.08
C PRO A 49 1.47 3.14 17.83
N LEU A 50 1.10 1.86 17.81
CA LEU A 50 1.86 0.76 18.45
C LEU A 50 2.95 0.18 17.54
N TYR A 51 3.31 0.86 16.46
CA TYR A 51 4.30 0.36 15.51
C TYR A 51 5.62 -0.02 16.17
N THR A 52 6.06 -1.23 15.87
CA THR A 52 7.38 -1.73 16.26
C THR A 52 8.05 -2.41 15.06
N PRO A 53 9.38 -2.24 14.88
CA PRO A 53 10.08 -2.76 13.70
C PRO A 53 10.23 -4.29 13.68
N TYR A 54 10.04 -4.97 14.81
CA TYR A 54 10.21 -6.42 14.93
C TYR A 54 8.90 -7.22 14.80
N ILE A 55 7.74 -6.55 14.77
CA ILE A 55 6.43 -7.18 14.57
C ILE A 55 5.79 -6.63 13.29
N ASP A 56 5.19 -7.51 12.48
CA ASP A 56 4.43 -7.10 11.30
C ASP A 56 3.03 -6.62 11.71
N MET A 57 2.89 -5.31 11.89
CA MET A 57 1.64 -4.63 12.25
C MET A 57 0.95 -3.95 11.05
N GLY A 58 1.43 -4.22 9.84
CA GLY A 58 0.89 -3.58 8.64
C GLY A 58 -0.45 -4.14 8.20
N ASP A 59 -1.19 -3.29 7.52
CA ASP A 59 -2.51 -3.56 6.96
C ASP A 59 -2.44 -4.14 5.55
N HIS A 60 -3.57 -4.64 5.03
CA HIS A 60 -3.70 -5.10 3.65
C HIS A 60 -4.02 -3.93 2.72
N ILE A 61 -3.41 -3.93 1.54
CA ILE A 61 -3.65 -2.91 0.53
C ILE A 61 -4.06 -3.54 -0.79
N ILE A 62 -5.11 -2.97 -1.36
CA ILE A 62 -5.59 -3.24 -2.71
C ILE A 62 -5.35 -1.98 -3.53
N VAL A 63 -4.61 -2.08 -4.63
CA VAL A 63 -4.44 -1.00 -5.60
C VAL A 63 -5.25 -1.34 -6.84
N ILE A 64 -6.14 -0.44 -7.25
CA ILE A 64 -6.97 -0.57 -8.45
C ILE A 64 -6.54 0.43 -9.53
N ASN A 65 -6.96 0.19 -10.76
CA ASN A 65 -6.65 1.04 -11.92
C ASN A 65 -5.14 1.23 -12.16
N ALA A 66 -4.32 0.18 -11.97
CA ALA A 66 -2.87 0.27 -12.12
C ALA A 66 -2.41 0.74 -13.50
N GLU A 67 -3.23 0.60 -14.54
CA GLU A 67 -2.96 1.06 -15.90
C GLU A 67 -2.97 2.58 -16.06
N LYS A 68 -3.70 3.29 -15.17
CA LYS A 68 -3.89 4.75 -15.22
C LYS A 68 -2.89 5.53 -14.38
N ILE A 69 -1.82 4.86 -13.95
CA ILE A 69 -0.78 5.48 -13.14
C ILE A 69 0.09 6.43 -13.97
N VAL A 70 0.54 7.52 -13.37
CA VAL A 70 1.29 8.56 -14.04
C VAL A 70 2.72 8.64 -13.53
N LEU A 71 3.67 8.90 -14.42
CA LEU A 71 5.05 9.29 -14.10
C LEU A 71 5.24 10.78 -14.36
N THR A 72 6.08 11.43 -13.57
CA THR A 72 6.41 12.85 -13.73
C THR A 72 7.67 13.06 -14.56
N GLY A 73 7.74 14.15 -15.32
CA GLY A 73 8.85 14.48 -16.19
C GLY A 73 9.05 13.47 -17.32
N MET A 74 10.25 13.32 -17.82
CA MET A 74 10.56 12.41 -18.94
C MET A 74 10.75 10.94 -18.54
N LYS A 75 10.28 10.55 -17.34
CA LYS A 75 10.45 9.18 -16.85
C LYS A 75 9.62 8.15 -17.63
N SER A 76 8.54 8.56 -18.28
CA SER A 76 7.76 7.68 -19.16
C SER A 76 8.62 7.04 -20.25
N ASP A 77 9.53 7.80 -20.82
CA ASP A 77 10.36 7.36 -21.95
C ASP A 77 11.71 6.79 -21.49
N GLN A 78 12.29 7.39 -20.45
CA GLN A 78 13.64 7.04 -20.00
C GLN A 78 13.69 5.88 -19.00
N LYS A 79 12.59 5.58 -18.29
CA LYS A 79 12.63 4.57 -17.25
C LYS A 79 12.70 3.17 -17.82
N LEU A 80 13.77 2.45 -17.48
CA LEU A 80 14.00 1.05 -17.83
C LEU A 80 13.81 0.15 -16.61
N TYR A 81 13.12 -0.95 -16.83
CA TYR A 81 12.99 -2.05 -15.86
C TYR A 81 14.00 -3.14 -16.25
N ARG A 82 14.96 -3.38 -15.36
CA ARG A 82 16.03 -4.33 -15.59
C ARG A 82 15.82 -5.58 -14.76
N ARG A 83 16.00 -6.74 -15.39
CA ARG A 83 15.98 -8.03 -14.74
C ARG A 83 17.12 -8.89 -15.26
N TYR A 84 17.86 -9.48 -14.35
CA TYR A 84 18.93 -10.42 -14.68
C TYR A 84 18.43 -11.86 -14.51
N THR A 85 18.68 -12.74 -15.48
CA THR A 85 18.21 -14.13 -15.47
C THR A 85 19.16 -15.09 -14.76
N GLY A 86 20.37 -14.66 -14.40
CA GLY A 86 21.39 -15.48 -13.76
C GLY A 86 22.40 -16.12 -14.74
N PHE A 87 22.17 -16.00 -16.06
CA PHE A 87 23.06 -16.56 -17.08
C PHE A 87 23.91 -15.48 -17.74
N PRO A 88 25.10 -15.83 -18.30
CA PRO A 88 25.90 -14.91 -19.11
C PRO A 88 25.03 -14.26 -20.21
N GLY A 89 25.13 -12.94 -20.38
CA GLY A 89 24.30 -12.18 -21.31
C GLY A 89 22.81 -12.09 -20.94
N GLY A 90 22.40 -12.54 -19.75
CA GLY A 90 21.01 -12.62 -19.31
C GLY A 90 20.38 -11.34 -18.80
N LEU A 91 20.98 -10.15 -19.03
CA LEU A 91 20.35 -8.88 -18.70
C LEU A 91 19.19 -8.60 -19.64
N ARG A 92 18.00 -8.45 -19.08
CA ARG A 92 16.76 -8.07 -19.78
C ARG A 92 16.37 -6.68 -19.39
N GLU A 93 16.16 -5.81 -20.37
CA GLU A 93 15.71 -4.44 -20.20
C GLU A 93 14.37 -4.24 -20.92
N GLU A 94 13.44 -3.59 -20.26
CA GLU A 94 12.12 -3.29 -20.79
C GLU A 94 11.74 -1.85 -20.43
N SER A 95 11.30 -1.05 -21.42
CA SER A 95 10.84 0.31 -21.15
C SER A 95 9.54 0.33 -20.37
N PHE A 96 9.31 1.42 -19.64
CA PHE A 96 8.07 1.63 -18.87
C PHE A 96 6.82 1.46 -19.74
N ILE A 97 6.78 2.04 -20.93
CA ILE A 97 5.65 2.00 -21.85
C ILE A 97 5.32 0.55 -22.24
N LYS A 98 6.33 -0.24 -22.62
CA LYS A 98 6.15 -1.65 -22.98
C LYS A 98 5.63 -2.48 -21.81
N LEU A 99 6.19 -2.27 -20.60
CA LEU A 99 5.77 -2.97 -19.40
C LEU A 99 4.35 -2.57 -18.96
N LEU A 100 3.98 -1.28 -19.09
CA LEU A 100 2.64 -0.77 -18.79
C LEU A 100 1.57 -1.42 -19.69
N ALA A 101 1.85 -1.54 -20.97
CA ALA A 101 0.93 -2.18 -21.92
C ALA A 101 0.76 -3.69 -21.63
N ARG A 102 1.81 -4.36 -21.23
CA ARG A 102 1.81 -5.82 -21.00
C ARG A 102 1.33 -6.20 -19.59
N ARG A 103 1.90 -5.59 -18.55
CA ARG A 103 1.63 -5.92 -17.14
C ARG A 103 1.71 -4.68 -16.25
N PRO A 104 0.68 -3.84 -16.20
CA PRO A 104 0.68 -2.63 -15.39
C PRO A 104 0.82 -2.92 -13.88
N GLU A 105 0.28 -4.05 -13.42
CA GLU A 105 0.37 -4.45 -12.01
C GLU A 105 1.82 -4.60 -11.56
N ALA A 106 2.69 -5.15 -12.41
CA ALA A 106 4.09 -5.39 -12.08
C ALA A 106 4.86 -4.09 -11.80
N ILE A 107 4.48 -2.99 -12.46
CA ILE A 107 5.09 -1.67 -12.25
C ILE A 107 4.84 -1.18 -10.82
N VAL A 108 3.58 -1.24 -10.40
CA VAL A 108 3.14 -0.80 -9.08
C VAL A 108 3.73 -1.71 -8.00
N GLU A 109 3.62 -3.03 -8.19
CA GLU A 109 4.19 -4.00 -7.25
C GLU A 109 5.68 -3.80 -7.05
N GLN A 110 6.45 -3.68 -8.13
CA GLN A 110 7.91 -3.51 -8.04
C GLN A 110 8.29 -2.21 -7.34
N SER A 111 7.54 -1.13 -7.60
CA SER A 111 7.76 0.16 -6.95
C SER A 111 7.51 0.07 -5.43
N ILE A 112 6.40 -0.54 -5.01
CA ILE A 112 6.04 -0.68 -3.59
C ILE A 112 6.99 -1.66 -2.90
N LYS A 113 7.24 -2.83 -3.49
CA LYS A 113 8.17 -3.84 -2.95
C LYS A 113 9.60 -3.30 -2.80
N GLY A 114 10.02 -2.40 -3.71
CA GLY A 114 11.31 -1.71 -3.62
C GLY A 114 11.44 -0.76 -2.43
N MET A 115 10.31 -0.26 -1.90
CA MET A 115 10.26 0.64 -0.73
C MET A 115 10.08 -0.10 0.61
N LEU A 116 9.77 -1.41 0.57
CA LEU A 116 9.69 -2.24 1.77
C LEU A 116 11.08 -2.72 2.22
N PRO A 117 11.27 -3.05 3.50
CA PRO A 117 12.51 -3.63 4.00
C PRO A 117 12.88 -4.91 3.23
N LYS A 118 14.18 -5.12 2.95
CA LYS A 118 14.66 -6.32 2.24
C LYS A 118 14.92 -7.51 3.18
N SER A 119 14.20 -7.57 4.28
CA SER A 119 14.26 -8.63 5.30
C SER A 119 13.20 -9.70 5.08
N LYS A 120 13.23 -10.77 5.88
CA LYS A 120 12.19 -11.80 5.93
C LYS A 120 10.81 -11.17 6.20
N MET A 121 10.74 -10.21 7.13
CA MET A 121 9.53 -9.48 7.46
C MET A 121 9.01 -8.63 6.28
N GLY A 122 9.89 -7.94 5.55
CA GLY A 122 9.49 -7.18 4.36
C GLY A 122 8.87 -8.05 3.26
N ARG A 123 9.31 -9.31 3.13
CA ARG A 123 8.67 -10.27 2.22
C ARG A 123 7.24 -10.63 2.68
N GLN A 124 7.03 -10.78 3.99
CA GLN A 124 5.69 -10.99 4.56
C GLN A 124 4.79 -9.77 4.34
N MET A 125 5.30 -8.56 4.56
CA MET A 125 4.56 -7.32 4.27
C MET A 125 4.15 -7.25 2.79
N ALA A 126 5.03 -7.66 1.88
CA ALA A 126 4.75 -7.65 0.44
C ALA A 126 3.61 -8.60 0.02
N THR A 127 3.34 -9.68 0.75
CA THR A 127 2.22 -10.60 0.44
C THR A 127 0.84 -9.98 0.68
N LYS A 128 0.78 -8.94 1.52
CA LYS A 128 -0.44 -8.19 1.84
C LYS A 128 -0.82 -7.17 0.75
N LEU A 129 0.04 -6.95 -0.22
CA LEU A 129 -0.22 -6.09 -1.37
C LEU A 129 -0.94 -6.88 -2.46
N LYS A 130 -2.06 -6.34 -2.94
CA LYS A 130 -2.82 -6.82 -4.09
C LYS A 130 -2.97 -5.70 -5.09
N VAL A 131 -2.63 -5.93 -6.35
CA VAL A 131 -2.68 -4.92 -7.41
C VAL A 131 -3.54 -5.44 -8.55
N TYR A 132 -4.43 -4.60 -9.07
CA TYR A 132 -5.34 -4.93 -10.15
C TYR A 132 -5.28 -3.89 -11.26
N LYS A 133 -5.36 -4.36 -12.48
CA LYS A 133 -5.34 -3.51 -13.68
C LYS A 133 -6.57 -2.61 -13.76
N GLY A 134 -7.76 -3.19 -13.59
CA GLY A 134 -9.04 -2.48 -13.66
C GLY A 134 -9.56 -1.98 -12.31
N SER A 135 -10.81 -1.55 -12.30
CA SER A 135 -11.50 -1.05 -11.09
C SER A 135 -12.07 -2.15 -10.19
N GLN A 136 -12.23 -3.37 -10.72
CA GLN A 136 -12.82 -4.48 -9.98
C GLN A 136 -11.76 -5.29 -9.22
N HIS A 137 -12.11 -5.73 -8.02
CA HIS A 137 -11.28 -6.61 -7.20
C HIS A 137 -12.13 -7.67 -6.49
N PRO A 138 -11.62 -8.89 -6.24
CA PRO A 138 -12.38 -9.99 -5.63
C PRO A 138 -12.54 -9.89 -4.10
N HIS A 139 -12.03 -8.83 -3.48
CA HIS A 139 -11.94 -8.70 -2.01
C HIS A 139 -13.09 -7.89 -1.39
N LEU A 140 -14.30 -7.97 -1.93
CA LEU A 140 -15.47 -7.26 -1.39
C LEU A 140 -15.86 -7.77 0.00
N ALA A 141 -15.71 -9.07 0.26
CA ALA A 141 -16.02 -9.67 1.54
C ALA A 141 -15.19 -9.11 2.71
N GLN A 142 -14.00 -8.58 2.45
CA GLN A 142 -13.14 -7.95 3.45
C GLN A 142 -13.50 -6.50 3.77
N GLN A 143 -14.51 -5.93 3.10
CA GLN A 143 -14.98 -4.56 3.27
C GLN A 143 -13.83 -3.53 3.30
N PRO A 144 -13.02 -3.43 2.22
CA PRO A 144 -11.88 -2.56 2.20
C PRO A 144 -12.30 -1.08 2.28
N GLN A 145 -11.63 -0.32 3.13
CA GLN A 145 -11.88 1.11 3.29
C GLN A 145 -11.12 1.91 2.23
N PRO A 146 -11.71 2.92 1.60
CA PRO A 146 -10.98 3.79 0.68
C PRO A 146 -9.91 4.58 1.42
N LEU A 147 -8.69 4.56 0.89
CA LEU A 147 -7.58 5.37 1.38
C LEU A 147 -7.29 6.49 0.40
N GLU A 148 -7.70 7.69 0.74
CA GLU A 148 -7.39 8.88 -0.03
C GLU A 148 -6.08 9.49 0.45
N PHE A 149 -5.23 9.90 -0.48
CA PHE A 149 -4.05 10.69 -0.19
C PHE A 149 -3.92 11.81 -1.23
N HIS A 150 -3.63 12.99 -0.75
CA HIS A 150 -3.37 14.13 -1.61
C HIS A 150 -1.89 14.19 -1.99
N ALA A 151 -1.63 14.52 -3.25
CA ALA A 151 -0.28 14.57 -3.81
C ALA A 151 0.63 15.63 -3.15
N SER A 152 0.06 16.60 -2.43
CA SER A 152 0.76 17.73 -1.83
C SER A 152 1.15 17.54 -0.36
N ASN A 153 0.63 16.53 0.35
CA ASN A 153 0.94 16.29 1.75
C ASN A 153 1.37 14.84 1.96
N ALA A 154 2.53 14.66 2.60
CA ALA A 154 2.86 13.42 3.26
C ALA A 154 1.65 13.02 4.14
N ALA A 155 1.14 11.82 3.88
CA ALA A 155 0.05 11.16 4.59
C ALA A 155 -0.59 12.01 5.72
N LYS A 156 -1.58 12.84 5.42
CA LYS A 156 -2.60 13.13 6.43
C LYS A 156 -3.28 11.80 6.66
N THR A 157 -2.91 11.15 7.74
CA THR A 157 -3.63 10.03 8.32
C THR A 157 -5.11 10.40 8.28
N PRO A 158 -6.00 9.61 7.65
CA PRO A 158 -7.42 9.79 7.93
C PRO A 158 -7.51 9.68 9.44
N GLY A 159 -7.91 10.78 10.09
CA GLY A 159 -8.00 10.83 11.55
C GLY A 159 -8.80 9.60 11.99
N LEU A 160 -8.28 8.86 12.97
CA LEU A 160 -9.08 7.85 13.63
C LEU A 160 -10.46 8.46 13.88
N PRO A 161 -11.56 7.78 13.54
CA PRO A 161 -12.89 8.27 13.87
C PRO A 161 -12.89 8.55 15.38
N LYS A 162 -13.14 9.81 15.72
CA LYS A 162 -13.25 10.21 17.12
C LYS A 162 -14.34 9.34 17.74
N PRO A 163 -14.11 8.70 18.89
CA PRO A 163 -15.13 7.88 19.53
C PRO A 163 -16.37 8.75 19.75
N GLY A 164 -17.49 8.43 19.07
CA GLY A 164 -18.77 9.13 19.21
C GLY A 164 -19.34 9.80 17.96
N GLN A 165 -18.68 9.74 16.79
CA GLN A 165 -19.35 10.22 15.58
C GLN A 165 -20.04 9.05 14.84
N PRO A 166 -21.33 9.21 14.45
CA PRO A 166 -22.04 8.20 13.67
C PRO A 166 -21.38 8.06 12.29
N THR A 167 -21.14 6.82 11.90
CA THR A 167 -20.69 6.47 10.56
C THR A 167 -21.69 6.97 9.53
N HIS A 168 -21.30 7.90 8.67
CA HIS A 168 -22.14 8.33 7.56
C HIS A 168 -22.51 7.12 6.70
N HIS A 169 -23.79 6.81 6.73
CA HIS A 169 -24.43 5.86 5.85
C HIS A 169 -24.28 6.34 4.41
N VAL A 170 -23.55 5.59 3.60
CA VAL A 170 -23.46 5.84 2.15
C VAL A 170 -24.79 5.41 1.56
N PRO A 171 -25.57 6.33 0.92
CA PRO A 171 -26.81 5.92 0.26
C PRO A 171 -26.48 4.98 -0.90
N MET A 172 -27.17 3.84 -0.94
CA MET A 172 -27.21 2.97 -2.10
C MET A 172 -27.81 3.77 -3.25
N LEU A 173 -27.07 3.90 -4.34
CA LEU A 173 -27.62 4.36 -5.61
C LEU A 173 -28.50 3.23 -6.16
N GLU A 174 -29.80 3.40 -6.02
CA GLU A 174 -30.80 2.70 -6.83
C GLU A 174 -30.77 3.28 -8.24
N GLY A 175 -30.73 2.41 -9.25
CA GLY A 175 -30.81 2.75 -10.65
C GLY A 175 -30.10 1.76 -11.55
#